data_145ad251d9702a5f2f94eb961c331089
#
_entry.id   145ad251d9702a5f2f94eb961c331089
#
_cell.length_a   1.000
_cell.length_b   1.000
_cell.length_c   1.000
_cell.angle_alpha   90.00
_cell.angle_beta   90.00
_cell.angle_gamma   90.00
#
_symmetry.space_group_name_H-M   'P 1'
#
loop_
_entity.id
_entity.type
_entity.pdbx_description
1 polymer ?
#
loop_
_entity_poly.entity_id
_entity_poly.type
_entity_poly.pdbx_seq_one_letter_code
_entity_poly.pdbx_strand_id
1 'polypeptide(L)'
;MTTTNKTIILITGAFVSHSIWHNWEIYFREKGFTVLVPPWPHKDAPVAELRNSLPNNPSFASMRLADVIAHYENIVTSLPEKPIVIGHSLGGLIVQILVNRGLVSAGIALHSVPPKGIFSFEWSFVKAIMKPLGLLPFGKKTY
;
A
#
# COMPACT_ATOMS: atom_id res chain seq x y z
N MET A 1 -13.39 -31.06 9.59
CA MET A 1 -13.39 -29.59 9.70
C MET A 1 -12.40 -29.06 8.68
N THR A 2 -12.86 -28.52 7.55
CA THR A 2 -12.01 -27.89 6.56
C THR A 2 -11.52 -26.58 7.15
N THR A 3 -10.26 -26.55 7.59
CA THR A 3 -9.56 -25.30 7.88
C THR A 3 -9.45 -24.53 6.57
N THR A 4 -10.39 -23.64 6.33
CA THR A 4 -10.23 -22.62 5.28
C THR A 4 -9.04 -21.77 5.69
N ASN A 5 -7.89 -22.04 5.08
CA ASN A 5 -6.67 -21.29 5.32
C ASN A 5 -6.83 -19.90 4.68
N LYS A 6 -7.44 -18.97 5.43
CA LYS A 6 -7.73 -17.64 4.93
C LYS A 6 -6.44 -16.88 4.70
N THR A 7 -6.28 -16.37 3.49
CA THR A 7 -5.14 -15.52 3.13
C THR A 7 -5.42 -14.07 3.47
N ILE A 8 -4.45 -13.42 4.13
CA ILE A 8 -4.42 -11.98 4.37
C ILE A 8 -3.34 -11.37 3.50
N ILE A 9 -3.66 -10.30 2.79
CA ILE A 9 -2.69 -9.47 2.05
C ILE A 9 -2.56 -8.12 2.74
N LEU A 10 -1.31 -7.70 3.02
CA LEU A 10 -1.01 -6.41 3.65
C LEU A 10 -0.39 -5.46 2.62
N ILE A 11 -1.04 -4.31 2.39
CA ILE A 11 -0.66 -3.32 1.37
C ILE A 11 -0.18 -2.03 2.03
N THR A 12 1.06 -1.62 1.74
CA THR A 12 1.65 -0.39 2.27
C THR A 12 1.19 0.87 1.54
N GLY A 13 1.42 2.03 2.18
CA GLY A 13 1.34 3.34 1.53
C GLY A 13 2.55 3.66 0.64
N ALA A 14 2.48 4.81 -0.03
CA ALA A 14 3.48 5.22 -1.03
C ALA A 14 4.89 5.42 -0.46
N PHE A 15 5.02 5.97 0.74
CA PHE A 15 6.30 6.43 1.31
C PHE A 15 6.93 5.48 2.32
N VAL A 16 6.41 4.27 2.44
CA VAL A 16 6.87 3.28 3.42
C VAL A 16 7.18 1.94 2.74
N SER A 17 8.10 1.19 3.34
CA SER A 17 8.42 -0.17 2.90
C SER A 17 7.37 -1.14 3.39
N HIS A 18 7.22 -2.27 2.69
CA HIS A 18 6.40 -3.39 3.11
C HIS A 18 6.83 -3.97 4.48
N SER A 19 8.06 -3.75 4.90
CA SER A 19 8.59 -4.18 6.19
C SER A 19 7.88 -3.59 7.42
N ILE A 20 7.09 -2.50 7.25
CA ILE A 20 6.27 -1.96 8.37
C ILE A 20 5.25 -2.97 8.88
N TRP A 21 4.89 -3.95 8.06
CA TRP A 21 3.91 -4.96 8.41
C TRP A 21 4.48 -6.16 9.17
N HIS A 22 5.78 -6.19 9.45
CA HIS A 22 6.46 -7.34 10.04
C HIS A 22 5.77 -7.89 11.30
N ASN A 23 5.42 -7.01 12.25
CA ASN A 23 4.74 -7.43 13.48
C ASN A 23 3.31 -7.94 13.22
N TRP A 24 2.62 -7.34 12.25
CA TRP A 24 1.28 -7.79 11.84
C TRP A 24 1.34 -9.14 11.14
N GLU A 25 2.34 -9.34 10.31
CA GLU A 25 2.60 -10.61 9.64
C GLU A 25 2.80 -11.73 10.65
N ILE A 26 3.66 -11.54 11.65
CA ILE A 26 3.90 -12.51 12.73
C ILE A 26 2.58 -12.79 13.47
N TYR A 27 1.90 -11.75 13.91
CA TYR A 27 0.65 -11.88 14.67
C TYR A 27 -0.41 -12.70 13.92
N PHE A 28 -0.65 -12.40 12.66
CA PHE A 28 -1.67 -13.12 11.90
C PHE A 28 -1.25 -14.54 11.55
N ARG A 29 0.04 -14.78 11.29
CA ARG A 29 0.58 -16.15 11.11
C ARG A 29 0.38 -17.01 12.36
N GLU A 30 0.62 -16.48 13.55
CA GLU A 30 0.35 -17.14 14.84
C GLU A 30 -1.15 -17.44 15.04
N LYS A 31 -2.05 -16.69 14.41
CA LYS A 31 -3.50 -16.94 14.41
C LYS A 31 -3.95 -17.92 13.32
N GLY A 32 -3.02 -18.51 12.58
CA GLY A 32 -3.30 -19.53 11.58
C GLY A 32 -3.69 -18.98 10.20
N PHE A 33 -3.42 -17.70 9.90
CA PHE A 33 -3.62 -17.15 8.57
C PHE A 33 -2.39 -17.36 7.70
N THR A 34 -2.60 -17.54 6.39
CA THR A 34 -1.56 -17.32 5.40
C THR A 34 -1.42 -15.81 5.18
N VAL A 35 -0.23 -15.24 5.36
CA VAL A 35 -0.01 -13.80 5.22
C VAL A 35 0.96 -13.50 4.09
N LEU A 36 0.54 -12.65 3.18
CA LEU A 36 1.34 -12.12 2.07
C LEU A 36 1.56 -10.61 2.29
N VAL A 37 2.80 -10.17 2.12
CA VAL A 37 3.19 -8.77 2.26
C VAL A 37 3.92 -8.35 0.99
N PRO A 38 3.25 -8.35 -0.17
CA PRO A 38 3.91 -8.04 -1.43
C PRO A 38 4.35 -6.58 -1.46
N PRO A 39 5.61 -6.30 -1.87
CA PRO A 39 6.06 -4.94 -2.10
C PRO A 39 5.31 -4.31 -3.28
N TRP A 40 5.34 -3.00 -3.37
CA TRP A 40 4.96 -2.30 -4.60
C TRP A 40 5.92 -2.67 -5.73
N PRO A 41 5.50 -2.57 -7.00
CA PRO A 41 6.42 -2.72 -8.12
C PRO A 41 7.69 -1.88 -7.90
N HIS A 42 8.85 -2.44 -8.20
CA HIS A 42 10.18 -1.82 -8.05
C HIS A 42 10.59 -1.42 -6.61
N LYS A 43 9.82 -1.85 -5.59
CA LYS A 43 10.14 -1.61 -4.16
C LYS A 43 10.59 -2.86 -3.41
N ASP A 44 10.94 -3.90 -4.10
CA ASP A 44 11.42 -5.16 -3.51
C ASP A 44 12.93 -5.11 -3.26
N ALA A 45 13.33 -4.21 -2.37
CA ALA A 45 14.72 -4.09 -1.92
C ALA A 45 14.79 -3.48 -0.51
N PRO A 46 15.92 -3.63 0.21
CA PRO A 46 16.15 -2.96 1.48
C PRO A 46 16.00 -1.43 1.36
N VAL A 47 15.49 -0.80 2.42
CA VAL A 47 15.20 0.65 2.42
C VAL A 47 16.43 1.49 2.07
N ALA A 48 17.61 1.09 2.54
CA ALA A 48 18.87 1.79 2.23
C ALA A 48 19.18 1.77 0.72
N GLU A 49 19.00 0.62 0.08
CA GLU A 49 19.22 0.45 -1.35
C GLU A 49 18.20 1.25 -2.16
N LEU A 50 16.91 1.18 -1.79
CA LEU A 50 15.87 1.99 -2.41
C LEU A 50 16.18 3.48 -2.35
N ARG A 51 16.63 4.00 -1.20
CA ARG A 51 17.00 5.41 -1.03
C ARG A 51 18.18 5.81 -1.91
N ASN A 52 19.16 4.96 -2.05
CA ASN A 52 20.33 5.22 -2.90
C ASN A 52 19.98 5.19 -4.39
N SER A 53 19.01 4.39 -4.80
CA SER A 53 18.59 4.28 -6.21
C SER A 53 17.61 5.37 -6.64
N LEU A 54 16.87 5.98 -5.71
CA LEU A 54 15.75 6.90 -5.99
C LEU A 54 16.07 8.09 -6.91
N PRO A 55 17.22 8.79 -6.81
CA PRO A 55 17.48 9.94 -7.67
C PRO A 55 17.60 9.57 -9.16
N ASN A 56 17.94 8.32 -9.47
CA ASN A 56 18.29 7.86 -10.80
C ASN A 56 17.51 6.62 -11.27
N ASN A 57 16.43 6.24 -10.58
CA ASN A 57 15.64 5.06 -10.97
C ASN A 57 14.44 5.47 -11.84
N PRO A 58 14.54 5.37 -13.18
CA PRO A 58 13.47 5.79 -14.09
C PRO A 58 12.20 4.95 -13.94
N SER A 59 12.32 3.68 -13.58
CA SER A 59 11.17 2.79 -13.38
C SER A 59 10.32 3.23 -12.19
N PHE A 60 10.97 3.74 -11.15
CA PHE A 60 10.27 4.27 -9.98
C PHE A 60 9.59 5.61 -10.28
N ALA A 61 10.28 6.49 -11.03
CA ALA A 61 9.75 7.80 -11.40
C ALA A 61 8.55 7.72 -12.37
N SER A 62 8.50 6.67 -13.19
CA SER A 62 7.41 6.45 -14.16
C SER A 62 6.23 5.65 -13.62
N MET A 63 6.33 5.10 -12.40
CA MET A 63 5.29 4.25 -11.81
C MET A 63 4.00 5.04 -11.57
N ARG A 64 2.91 4.57 -12.14
CA ARG A 64 1.57 5.16 -11.99
C ARG A 64 0.76 4.38 -10.95
N LEU A 65 -0.21 5.05 -10.34
CA LEU A 65 -1.16 4.37 -9.45
C LEU A 65 -1.88 3.21 -10.14
N ALA A 66 -2.18 3.34 -11.43
CA ALA A 66 -2.80 2.28 -12.22
C ALA A 66 -1.94 1.00 -12.26
N ASP A 67 -0.62 1.15 -12.36
CA ASP A 67 0.32 0.02 -12.42
C ASP A 67 0.37 -0.70 -11.06
N VAL A 68 0.32 0.07 -9.97
CA VAL A 68 0.25 -0.49 -8.60
C VAL A 68 -1.07 -1.22 -8.36
N ILE A 69 -2.19 -0.65 -8.82
CA ILE A 69 -3.50 -1.31 -8.72
C ILE A 69 -3.49 -2.63 -9.50
N ALA A 70 -3.04 -2.61 -10.76
CA ALA A 70 -2.96 -3.80 -11.60
C ALA A 70 -2.05 -4.89 -10.98
N HIS A 71 -0.94 -4.49 -10.37
CA HIS A 71 -0.06 -5.41 -9.65
C HIS A 71 -0.80 -6.17 -8.54
N TYR A 72 -1.54 -5.45 -7.68
CA TYR A 72 -2.30 -6.09 -6.60
C TYR A 72 -3.51 -6.86 -7.11
N GLU A 73 -4.16 -6.43 -8.19
CA GLU A 73 -5.21 -7.21 -8.84
C GLU A 73 -4.69 -8.56 -9.34
N ASN A 74 -3.53 -8.57 -9.99
CA ASN A 74 -2.90 -9.80 -10.45
C ASN A 74 -2.59 -10.74 -9.26
N ILE A 75 -2.12 -10.20 -8.14
CA ILE A 75 -1.86 -11.00 -6.94
C ILE A 75 -3.16 -11.60 -6.39
N VAL A 76 -4.20 -10.80 -6.16
CA VAL A 76 -5.45 -11.30 -5.57
C VAL A 76 -6.18 -12.28 -6.47
N THR A 77 -6.12 -12.08 -7.79
CA THR A 77 -6.77 -12.98 -8.77
C THR A 77 -6.00 -14.27 -9.02
N SER A 78 -4.70 -14.32 -8.70
CA SER A 78 -3.91 -15.54 -8.79
C SER A 78 -4.14 -16.52 -7.62
N LEU A 79 -4.81 -16.08 -6.57
CA LEU A 79 -5.10 -16.90 -5.42
C LEU A 79 -6.32 -17.81 -5.66
N PRO A 80 -6.34 -19.03 -5.10
CA PRO A 80 -7.45 -19.96 -5.27
C PRO A 80 -8.76 -19.46 -4.64
N GLU A 81 -8.66 -18.61 -3.62
CA GLU A 81 -9.79 -17.99 -2.91
C GLU A 81 -9.57 -16.51 -2.72
N LYS A 82 -10.67 -15.74 -2.68
CA LYS A 82 -10.61 -14.30 -2.43
C LYS A 82 -10.00 -14.01 -1.06
N PRO A 83 -8.89 -13.25 -0.96
CA PRO A 83 -8.23 -12.95 0.30
C PRO A 83 -8.98 -11.88 1.11
N ILE A 84 -8.58 -11.75 2.38
CA ILE A 84 -8.79 -10.54 3.17
C ILE A 84 -7.66 -9.58 2.83
N VAL A 85 -7.95 -8.30 2.61
CA VAL A 85 -6.90 -7.31 2.28
C VAL A 85 -6.92 -6.18 3.29
N ILE A 86 -5.76 -5.84 3.85
CA ILE A 86 -5.57 -4.74 4.80
C ILE A 86 -4.57 -3.77 4.17
N GLY A 87 -4.95 -2.50 4.07
CA GLY A 87 -4.09 -1.48 3.46
C GLY A 87 -4.01 -0.20 4.26
N HIS A 88 -2.84 0.43 4.28
CA HIS A 88 -2.58 1.69 4.94
C HIS A 88 -2.35 2.83 3.93
N SER A 89 -2.89 4.00 4.19
CA SER A 89 -2.71 5.21 3.38
C SER A 89 -3.16 4.96 1.92
N LEU A 90 -2.26 5.10 0.92
CA LEU A 90 -2.56 4.78 -0.48
C LEU A 90 -2.87 3.28 -0.68
N GLY A 91 -2.29 2.39 0.15
CA GLY A 91 -2.69 0.99 0.21
C GLY A 91 -4.14 0.80 0.63
N GLY A 92 -4.66 1.67 1.52
CA GLY A 92 -6.08 1.70 1.88
C GLY A 92 -6.99 2.08 0.72
N LEU A 93 -6.58 3.01 -0.14
CA LEU A 93 -7.31 3.32 -1.38
C LEU A 93 -7.33 2.11 -2.33
N ILE A 94 -6.20 1.40 -2.47
CA ILE A 94 -6.14 0.18 -3.28
C ILE A 94 -7.12 -0.86 -2.73
N VAL A 95 -7.18 -1.05 -1.41
CA VAL A 95 -8.18 -1.94 -0.78
C VAL A 95 -9.59 -1.57 -1.17
N GLN A 96 -9.97 -0.29 -1.09
CA GLN A 96 -11.30 0.17 -1.48
C GLN A 96 -11.62 -0.16 -2.95
N ILE A 97 -10.64 0.01 -3.85
CA ILE A 97 -10.79 -0.33 -5.27
C ILE A 97 -10.99 -1.84 -5.45
N LEU A 98 -10.19 -2.68 -4.79
CA LEU A 98 -10.30 -4.14 -4.86
C LEU A 98 -11.64 -4.65 -4.31
N VAL A 99 -12.13 -4.06 -3.21
CA VAL A 99 -13.47 -4.34 -2.66
C VAL A 99 -14.55 -3.96 -3.65
N ASN A 100 -14.50 -2.75 -4.21
CA ASN A 100 -15.48 -2.26 -5.19
C ASN A 100 -15.53 -3.13 -6.46
N ARG A 101 -14.42 -3.74 -6.85
CA ARG A 101 -14.33 -4.69 -7.98
C ARG A 101 -14.72 -6.12 -7.60
N GLY A 102 -15.07 -6.38 -6.34
CA GLY A 102 -15.46 -7.70 -5.87
C GLY A 102 -14.34 -8.75 -5.87
N LEU A 103 -13.08 -8.31 -5.83
CA LEU A 103 -11.89 -9.19 -5.94
C LEU A 103 -11.42 -9.78 -4.62
N VAL A 104 -11.94 -9.29 -3.49
CA VAL A 104 -11.54 -9.71 -2.14
C VAL A 104 -12.75 -10.13 -1.32
N SER A 105 -12.54 -10.96 -0.29
CA SER A 105 -13.59 -11.42 0.62
C SER A 105 -13.93 -10.37 1.70
N ALA A 106 -12.93 -9.60 2.12
CA ALA A 106 -13.08 -8.48 3.03
C ALA A 106 -11.92 -7.48 2.84
N GLY A 107 -12.18 -6.19 3.15
CA GLY A 107 -11.17 -5.15 3.07
C GLY A 107 -11.14 -4.27 4.33
N ILE A 108 -9.94 -3.94 4.81
CA ILE A 108 -9.71 -3.01 5.91
C ILE A 108 -8.80 -1.88 5.41
N ALA A 109 -9.33 -0.67 5.38
CA ALA A 109 -8.61 0.53 4.94
C ALA A 109 -8.22 1.39 6.15
N LEU A 110 -6.93 1.41 6.48
CA LEU A 110 -6.37 2.14 7.62
C LEU A 110 -5.84 3.50 7.16
N HIS A 111 -6.34 4.60 7.75
CA HIS A 111 -5.94 5.98 7.40
C HIS A 111 -5.87 6.18 5.87
N SER A 112 -6.88 5.70 5.17
CA SER A 112 -6.90 5.64 3.72
C SER A 112 -6.90 7.03 3.08
N VAL A 113 -6.20 7.16 1.96
CA VAL A 113 -6.39 8.29 1.04
C VAL A 113 -7.83 8.20 0.50
N PRO A 114 -8.57 9.33 0.46
CA PRO A 114 -9.92 9.35 -0.09
C PRO A 114 -9.92 9.04 -1.59
N PRO A 115 -10.96 8.37 -2.11
CA PRO A 115 -11.11 8.17 -3.54
C PRO A 115 -11.37 9.49 -4.28
N LYS A 116 -11.18 9.46 -5.61
CA LYS A 116 -11.40 10.63 -6.47
C LYS A 116 -12.83 11.18 -6.29
N GLY A 117 -12.92 12.48 -6.09
CA GLY A 117 -14.20 13.20 -5.90
C GLY A 117 -14.57 13.44 -4.43
N ILE A 118 -13.85 12.83 -3.49
CA ILE A 118 -14.00 13.12 -2.06
C ILE A 118 -12.85 14.06 -1.66
N PHE A 119 -13.20 15.29 -1.30
CA PHE A 119 -12.26 16.28 -0.83
C PHE A 119 -12.30 16.35 0.70
N SER A 120 -11.15 16.10 1.33
CA SER A 120 -10.96 16.38 2.75
C SER A 120 -10.37 17.78 2.89
N PHE A 121 -11.14 18.71 3.49
CA PHE A 121 -10.68 20.08 3.79
C PHE A 121 -10.01 20.18 5.17
N GLU A 122 -9.67 19.06 5.79
CA GLU A 122 -8.93 19.06 7.04
C GLU A 122 -7.56 19.70 6.83
N TRP A 123 -7.37 20.92 7.36
CA TRP A 123 -6.15 21.70 7.19
C TRP A 123 -4.90 20.96 7.70
N SER A 124 -5.05 20.18 8.75
CA SER A 124 -4.02 19.29 9.30
C SER A 124 -3.56 18.26 8.28
N PHE A 125 -4.49 17.63 7.56
CA PHE A 125 -4.18 16.68 6.48
C PHE A 125 -3.47 17.36 5.31
N VAL A 126 -3.99 18.49 4.83
CA VAL A 126 -3.38 19.26 3.73
C VAL A 126 -1.94 19.64 4.10
N LYS A 127 -1.71 20.16 5.30
CA LYS A 127 -0.37 20.55 5.78
C LYS A 127 0.57 19.32 5.89
N ALA A 128 0.06 18.18 6.31
CA ALA A 128 0.84 16.96 6.44
C ALA A 128 1.32 16.41 5.10
N ILE A 129 0.53 16.52 4.03
CA ILE A 129 0.88 16.02 2.70
C ILE A 129 1.66 17.03 1.85
N MET A 130 1.51 18.33 2.08
CA MET A 130 2.16 19.38 1.27
C MET A 130 3.69 19.28 1.34
N LYS A 131 4.26 19.04 2.51
CA LYS A 131 5.72 18.97 2.69
C LYS A 131 6.35 17.73 2.02
N PRO A 132 5.84 16.50 2.23
CA PRO A 132 6.36 15.32 1.54
C PRO A 132 6.19 15.36 0.02
N LEU A 133 5.13 16.01 -0.47
CA LEU A 133 4.86 16.12 -1.91
C LEU A 133 5.59 17.29 -2.59
N GLY A 134 6.36 18.08 -1.83
CA GLY A 134 7.09 19.24 -2.39
C GLY A 134 6.17 20.35 -2.90
N LEU A 135 4.93 20.40 -2.45
CA LEU A 135 3.92 21.39 -2.89
C LEU A 135 4.03 22.72 -2.17
N LEU A 136 4.94 22.86 -1.19
CA LEU A 136 5.23 24.14 -0.54
C LEU A 136 6.26 24.91 -1.37
N PRO A 137 5.92 26.10 -1.90
CA PRO A 137 6.82 26.88 -2.75
C PRO A 137 8.01 27.50 -2.01
N PHE A 138 8.07 27.39 -0.68
CA PHE A 138 9.08 28.02 0.18
C PHE A 138 9.62 27.06 1.25
N GLY A 139 10.37 26.07 0.84
CA GLY A 139 11.19 25.29 1.72
C GLY A 139 12.64 25.33 1.24
N LYS A 140 13.50 26.14 1.88
CA LYS A 140 14.94 26.01 1.70
C LYS A 140 15.29 24.55 1.88
N LYS A 141 15.92 23.93 0.88
CA LYS A 141 16.58 22.63 1.02
C LYS A 141 17.62 22.78 2.12
N THR A 142 17.32 22.31 3.31
CA THR A 142 18.33 21.97 4.31
C THR A 142 18.73 20.54 4.03
N TYR A 143 19.97 20.39 3.58
CA TYR A 143 20.67 19.14 3.35
C TYR A 143 20.82 18.37 4.66
#